data_ff9a93fc6e081e83b102fbd75836dfc6
#
_entry.id   ff9a93fc6e081e83b102fbd75836dfc6
#
_cell.length_a   1.000
_cell.length_b   1.000
_cell.length_c   1.000
_cell.angle_alpha   90.00
_cell.angle_beta   90.00
_cell.angle_gamma   90.00
#
_symmetry.space_group_name_H-M   'P 1'
#
loop_
_entity.id
_entity.type
_entity.pdbx_description
1 polymer ?
#
loop_
_entity_poly.entity_id
_entity_poly.type
_entity_poly.pdbx_seq_one_letter_code
_entity_poly.pdbx_strand_id
1 'polypeptide(L)'
;VCKTSIGYGAGDKQDSEASHGAALGEEAMTALRKNLDWPYEPFEIDKEIYDSWNAVEKGTALEKEWDDLCKKFSELEPDKSDLMQRLVEGEMPENFDDDFNKFIEELSSNSDSLATRKSSQIVLEFLQANLPELIGGSADLSGSNNTNTKHSIDINSNDGGNYIYYGVREFGMNAVMNGMALHGGLIPYSGTFLVFMDYGRNAVRMAALMGIRVIFVFSHDSIALGEDGPTHQPIEHLTTLRSTPNMTTWRPANLAETAVAWKEALSKTSGPSSIILSRQNLAPFT
;
A
#
# COMPACT_ATOMS: atom_id res chain seq x y z
N VAL A 1 -4.51 2.14 25.82
CA VAL A 1 -3.88 0.81 25.99
C VAL A 1 -4.73 0.01 26.96
N CYS A 2 -5.25 -1.15 26.51
CA CYS A 2 -6.00 -2.08 27.37
C CYS A 2 -5.06 -3.19 27.84
N LYS A 3 -5.09 -3.49 29.13
CA LYS A 3 -4.40 -4.64 29.71
C LYS A 3 -5.44 -5.75 29.93
N THR A 4 -5.28 -6.87 29.24
CA THR A 4 -6.24 -7.97 29.21
C THR A 4 -5.53 -9.30 29.48
N SER A 5 -6.30 -10.33 29.87
CA SER A 5 -5.84 -11.72 29.95
C SER A 5 -6.51 -12.53 28.85
N ILE A 6 -5.74 -13.34 28.13
CA ILE A 6 -6.28 -14.25 27.13
C ILE A 6 -7.22 -15.27 27.80
N GLY A 7 -8.37 -15.57 27.18
CA GLY A 7 -9.32 -16.53 27.73
C GLY A 7 -9.93 -16.14 29.09
N TYR A 8 -10.05 -14.85 29.37
CA TYR A 8 -10.61 -14.37 30.64
C TYR A 8 -11.96 -15.03 30.93
N GLY A 9 -12.08 -15.61 32.10
CA GLY A 9 -13.26 -16.35 32.58
C GLY A 9 -13.32 -17.83 32.17
N ALA A 10 -12.38 -18.34 31.33
CA ALA A 10 -12.38 -19.70 30.82
C ALA A 10 -11.80 -20.76 31.80
N GLY A 11 -11.83 -20.52 33.12
CA GLY A 11 -11.32 -21.44 34.11
C GLY A 11 -9.83 -21.72 33.95
N ASP A 12 -9.43 -22.98 33.94
CA ASP A 12 -8.01 -23.39 33.87
C ASP A 12 -7.33 -23.01 32.52
N LYS A 13 -8.11 -22.63 31.51
CA LYS A 13 -7.59 -22.16 30.22
C LYS A 13 -7.36 -20.65 30.15
N GLN A 14 -7.76 -19.91 31.19
CA GLN A 14 -7.46 -18.49 31.29
C GLN A 14 -5.95 -18.29 31.44
N ASP A 15 -5.43 -17.24 30.78
CA ASP A 15 -4.02 -16.85 30.77
C ASP A 15 -3.05 -17.96 30.29
N SER A 16 -3.53 -18.84 29.42
CA SER A 16 -2.76 -19.93 28.85
C SER A 16 -2.84 -19.98 27.33
N GLU A 17 -1.82 -20.57 26.69
CA GLU A 17 -1.77 -20.79 25.25
C GLU A 17 -2.91 -21.69 24.75
N ALA A 18 -3.50 -22.51 25.62
CA ALA A 18 -4.61 -23.39 25.27
C ALA A 18 -5.87 -22.64 24.82
N SER A 19 -5.99 -21.34 25.12
CA SER A 19 -7.08 -20.48 24.67
C SER A 19 -6.73 -19.66 23.42
N HIS A 20 -5.52 -19.80 22.85
CA HIS A 20 -5.08 -18.99 21.72
C HIS A 20 -5.68 -19.42 20.38
N GLY A 21 -5.67 -20.71 20.06
CA GLY A 21 -6.04 -21.17 18.71
C GLY A 21 -6.92 -22.42 18.69
N ALA A 22 -7.31 -22.96 19.84
CA ALA A 22 -8.16 -24.14 19.96
C ALA A 22 -9.54 -23.78 20.53
N ALA A 23 -10.56 -24.57 20.17
CA ALA A 23 -11.87 -24.46 20.81
C ALA A 23 -11.73 -24.74 22.32
N LEU A 24 -12.42 -23.94 23.14
CA LEU A 24 -12.35 -24.08 24.59
C LEU A 24 -12.90 -25.43 25.09
N GLY A 25 -13.86 -26.02 24.38
CA GLY A 25 -14.58 -27.22 24.79
C GLY A 25 -15.71 -26.94 25.80
N GLU A 26 -16.57 -27.91 26.03
CA GLU A 26 -17.82 -27.74 26.82
C GLU A 26 -17.57 -27.32 28.24
N GLU A 27 -16.57 -27.93 28.92
CA GLU A 27 -16.25 -27.66 30.31
C GLU A 27 -15.77 -26.21 30.52
N ALA A 28 -14.81 -25.76 29.72
CA ALA A 28 -14.30 -24.39 29.78
C ALA A 28 -15.35 -23.35 29.31
N MET A 29 -16.20 -23.69 28.37
CA MET A 29 -17.33 -22.84 27.94
C MET A 29 -18.37 -22.72 29.08
N THR A 30 -18.65 -23.78 29.81
CA THR A 30 -19.54 -23.74 30.96
C THR A 30 -18.98 -22.85 32.10
N ALA A 31 -17.68 -22.99 32.38
CA ALA A 31 -16.98 -22.13 33.31
C ALA A 31 -16.99 -20.67 32.87
N LEU A 32 -16.71 -20.41 31.59
CA LEU A 32 -16.72 -19.06 30.98
C LEU A 32 -18.08 -18.38 31.17
N ARG A 33 -19.17 -19.07 30.81
CA ARG A 33 -20.54 -18.53 30.94
C ARG A 33 -20.88 -18.20 32.37
N LYS A 34 -20.54 -19.10 33.32
CA LYS A 34 -20.75 -18.87 34.72
C LYS A 34 -19.93 -17.71 35.28
N ASN A 35 -18.66 -17.60 34.88
CA ASN A 35 -17.74 -16.57 35.38
C ASN A 35 -18.06 -15.17 34.79
N LEU A 36 -18.74 -15.13 33.66
CA LEU A 36 -19.19 -13.89 32.99
C LEU A 36 -20.65 -13.57 33.26
N ASP A 37 -21.34 -14.36 34.16
CA ASP A 37 -22.77 -14.22 34.41
C ASP A 37 -23.65 -14.21 33.18
N TRP A 38 -23.28 -15.06 32.17
CA TRP A 38 -23.98 -15.17 30.90
C TRP A 38 -25.06 -16.26 30.96
N PRO A 39 -26.35 -15.91 31.12
CA PRO A 39 -27.40 -16.88 31.40
C PRO A 39 -28.01 -17.52 30.14
N TYR A 40 -27.68 -16.98 28.95
CA TYR A 40 -28.34 -17.38 27.69
C TYR A 40 -27.73 -18.65 27.10
N GLU A 41 -28.53 -19.39 26.35
CA GLU A 41 -28.07 -20.55 25.59
C GLU A 41 -27.08 -20.18 24.47
N PRO A 42 -26.34 -21.15 23.90
CA PRO A 42 -25.46 -20.89 22.76
C PRO A 42 -26.19 -20.21 21.61
N PHE A 43 -25.60 -19.12 21.10
CA PHE A 43 -26.15 -18.27 20.04
C PHE A 43 -27.39 -17.46 20.41
N GLU A 44 -27.82 -17.49 21.66
CA GLU A 44 -28.87 -16.64 22.20
C GLU A 44 -28.27 -15.39 22.82
N ILE A 45 -28.78 -14.22 22.42
CA ILE A 45 -28.36 -12.91 22.92
C ILE A 45 -29.61 -12.14 23.32
N ASP A 46 -29.57 -11.48 24.46
CA ASP A 46 -30.69 -10.69 24.97
C ASP A 46 -31.11 -9.59 23.98
N LYS A 47 -32.42 -9.38 23.89
CA LYS A 47 -32.99 -8.35 23.04
C LYS A 47 -32.50 -6.95 23.37
N GLU A 48 -32.28 -6.65 24.66
CA GLU A 48 -31.78 -5.34 25.09
C GLU A 48 -30.38 -5.07 24.55
N ILE A 49 -29.53 -6.10 24.47
CA ILE A 49 -28.20 -6.02 23.86
C ILE A 49 -28.34 -5.74 22.34
N TYR A 50 -29.20 -6.50 21.66
CA TYR A 50 -29.46 -6.23 20.24
C TYR A 50 -29.95 -4.81 20.00
N ASP A 51 -30.93 -4.34 20.77
CA ASP A 51 -31.51 -3.01 20.63
C ASP A 51 -30.47 -1.92 20.91
N SER A 52 -29.57 -2.12 21.89
CA SER A 52 -28.50 -1.16 22.23
C SER A 52 -27.40 -1.06 21.16
N TRP A 53 -27.17 -2.15 20.44
CA TRP A 53 -26.17 -2.20 19.36
C TRP A 53 -26.78 -1.93 17.98
N ASN A 54 -28.10 -1.94 17.85
CA ASN A 54 -28.77 -1.68 16.60
C ASN A 54 -28.61 -0.22 16.17
N ALA A 55 -27.79 0.00 15.14
CA ALA A 55 -27.50 1.32 14.58
C ALA A 55 -28.21 1.57 13.23
N VAL A 56 -29.16 0.74 12.82
CA VAL A 56 -29.79 0.83 11.50
C VAL A 56 -30.44 2.19 11.28
N GLU A 57 -31.31 2.64 12.19
CA GLU A 57 -31.99 3.94 12.04
C GLU A 57 -31.01 5.11 12.04
N LYS A 58 -30.04 5.07 12.97
CA LYS A 58 -28.99 6.09 13.04
C LYS A 58 -28.12 6.08 11.78
N GLY A 59 -27.74 4.90 11.30
CA GLY A 59 -26.96 4.74 10.07
C GLY A 59 -27.70 5.30 8.85
N THR A 60 -28.95 4.96 8.68
CA THR A 60 -29.79 5.49 7.58
C THR A 60 -29.92 7.01 7.61
N ALA A 61 -30.05 7.59 8.81
CA ALA A 61 -30.10 9.06 8.93
C ALA A 61 -28.76 9.71 8.52
N LEU A 62 -27.64 9.16 8.98
CA LEU A 62 -26.30 9.66 8.63
C LEU A 62 -26.00 9.48 7.12
N GLU A 63 -26.38 8.36 6.53
CA GLU A 63 -26.25 8.12 5.09
C GLU A 63 -27.00 9.18 4.29
N LYS A 64 -28.27 9.45 4.67
CA LYS A 64 -29.05 10.49 4.01
C LYS A 64 -28.42 11.88 4.16
N GLU A 65 -27.89 12.24 5.33
CA GLU A 65 -27.17 13.51 5.53
C GLU A 65 -25.95 13.60 4.61
N TRP A 66 -25.20 12.50 4.48
CA TRP A 66 -24.06 12.41 3.57
C TRP A 66 -24.47 12.57 2.10
N ASP A 67 -25.51 11.89 1.65
CA ASP A 67 -26.02 11.97 0.28
C ASP A 67 -26.47 13.41 -0.06
N ASP A 68 -27.17 14.06 0.87
CA ASP A 68 -27.61 15.45 0.72
C ASP A 68 -26.40 16.41 0.66
N LEU A 69 -25.32 16.12 1.41
CA LEU A 69 -24.07 16.89 1.38
C LEU A 69 -23.34 16.68 0.05
N CYS A 70 -23.18 15.44 -0.41
CA CYS A 70 -22.54 15.11 -1.68
C CYS A 70 -23.27 15.77 -2.85
N LYS A 71 -24.61 15.78 -2.85
CA LYS A 71 -25.41 16.46 -3.87
C LYS A 71 -25.15 17.96 -3.89
N LYS A 72 -25.12 18.63 -2.74
CA LYS A 72 -24.80 20.06 -2.66
C LYS A 72 -23.37 20.34 -3.12
N PHE A 73 -22.42 19.46 -2.77
CA PHE A 73 -21.03 19.58 -3.20
C PHE A 73 -20.89 19.47 -4.72
N SER A 74 -21.59 18.50 -5.34
CA SER A 74 -21.57 18.34 -6.79
C SER A 74 -22.20 19.53 -7.55
N GLU A 75 -23.18 20.21 -6.96
CA GLU A 75 -23.78 21.42 -7.55
C GLU A 75 -22.86 22.65 -7.44
N LEU A 76 -22.05 22.74 -6.36
CA LEU A 76 -21.16 23.89 -6.10
C LEU A 76 -19.78 23.74 -6.70
N GLU A 77 -19.23 22.54 -6.73
CA GLU A 77 -17.85 22.22 -7.12
C GLU A 77 -17.82 20.95 -8.00
N PRO A 78 -18.44 20.96 -9.21
CA PRO A 78 -18.61 19.76 -10.03
C PRO A 78 -17.28 19.05 -10.33
N ASP A 79 -16.23 19.77 -10.75
CA ASP A 79 -14.94 19.19 -11.09
C ASP A 79 -14.28 18.47 -9.89
N LYS A 80 -14.43 19.03 -8.69
CA LYS A 80 -13.90 18.40 -7.46
C LYS A 80 -14.75 17.21 -7.03
N SER A 81 -16.05 17.27 -7.27
CA SER A 81 -16.96 16.16 -7.02
C SER A 81 -16.65 14.96 -7.93
N ASP A 82 -16.45 15.21 -9.21
CA ASP A 82 -16.08 14.19 -10.19
C ASP A 82 -14.72 13.56 -9.84
N LEU A 83 -13.75 14.41 -9.45
CA LEU A 83 -12.46 13.90 -8.96
C LEU A 83 -12.63 13.03 -7.72
N MET A 84 -13.39 13.49 -6.72
CA MET A 84 -13.64 12.74 -5.49
C MET A 84 -14.28 11.38 -5.79
N GLN A 85 -15.29 11.34 -6.67
CA GLN A 85 -15.95 10.10 -7.06
C GLN A 85 -14.97 9.13 -7.72
N ARG A 86 -14.21 9.62 -8.72
CA ARG A 86 -13.17 8.82 -9.39
C ARG A 86 -12.15 8.22 -8.41
N LEU A 87 -11.69 9.03 -7.44
CA LEU A 87 -10.75 8.58 -6.42
C LEU A 87 -11.34 7.50 -5.51
N VAL A 88 -12.60 7.67 -5.08
CA VAL A 88 -13.30 6.69 -4.24
C VAL A 88 -13.54 5.38 -4.98
N GLU A 89 -13.89 5.43 -6.26
CA GLU A 89 -14.08 4.27 -7.13
C GLU A 89 -12.75 3.61 -7.51
N GLY A 90 -11.62 4.30 -7.31
CA GLY A 90 -10.27 3.81 -7.62
C GLY A 90 -9.96 3.75 -9.11
N GLU A 91 -10.69 4.54 -9.90
CA GLU A 91 -10.56 4.62 -11.34
C GLU A 91 -9.42 5.55 -11.77
N MET A 92 -8.81 5.23 -12.91
CA MET A 92 -7.82 6.11 -13.54
C MET A 92 -8.51 7.23 -14.33
N PRO A 93 -7.84 8.37 -14.61
CA PRO A 93 -8.40 9.39 -15.51
C PRO A 93 -8.76 8.80 -16.88
N GLU A 94 -9.86 9.27 -17.49
CA GLU A 94 -10.41 8.73 -18.73
C GLU A 94 -9.38 8.60 -19.88
N ASN A 95 -8.51 9.59 -20.03
CA ASN A 95 -7.50 9.61 -21.11
C ASN A 95 -6.12 9.12 -20.66
N PHE A 96 -6.00 8.59 -19.44
CA PHE A 96 -4.70 8.24 -18.85
C PHE A 96 -3.91 7.24 -19.71
N ASP A 97 -4.57 6.20 -20.20
CA ASP A 97 -3.92 5.15 -21.00
C ASP A 97 -3.37 5.70 -22.32
N ASP A 98 -4.13 6.55 -23.00
CA ASP A 98 -3.72 7.14 -24.27
C ASP A 98 -2.57 8.13 -24.07
N ASP A 99 -2.63 8.97 -23.07
CA ASP A 99 -1.60 9.95 -22.77
C ASP A 99 -0.32 9.28 -22.27
N PHE A 100 -0.46 8.22 -21.47
CA PHE A 100 0.70 7.45 -21.03
C PHE A 100 1.34 6.64 -22.18
N ASN A 101 0.56 6.12 -23.12
CA ASN A 101 1.10 5.45 -24.30
C ASN A 101 1.89 6.42 -25.19
N LYS A 102 1.39 7.63 -25.42
CA LYS A 102 2.14 8.68 -26.14
C LYS A 102 3.45 9.01 -25.43
N PHE A 103 3.40 9.14 -24.09
CA PHE A 103 4.60 9.36 -23.29
C PHE A 103 5.61 8.22 -23.46
N ILE A 104 5.18 6.95 -23.44
CA ILE A 104 6.06 5.80 -23.71
C ILE A 104 6.68 5.88 -25.11
N GLU A 105 5.91 6.25 -26.13
CA GLU A 105 6.39 6.40 -27.50
C GLU A 105 7.49 7.48 -27.59
N GLU A 106 7.31 8.62 -26.94
CA GLU A 106 8.31 9.69 -26.85
C GLU A 106 9.59 9.19 -26.17
N LEU A 107 9.46 8.44 -25.05
CA LEU A 107 10.59 7.88 -24.33
C LEU A 107 11.33 6.79 -25.12
N SER A 108 10.65 6.07 -26.01
CA SER A 108 11.23 4.98 -26.79
C SER A 108 12.31 5.44 -27.77
N SER A 109 12.33 6.73 -28.13
CA SER A 109 13.38 7.33 -28.96
C SER A 109 14.64 7.72 -28.17
N ASN A 110 14.63 7.61 -26.83
CA ASN A 110 15.75 7.98 -25.98
C ASN A 110 16.86 6.94 -26.06
N SER A 111 18.07 7.38 -26.44
CA SER A 111 19.27 6.56 -26.56
C SER A 111 20.30 6.83 -25.45
N ASP A 112 19.92 7.53 -24.39
CA ASP A 112 20.81 7.84 -23.29
C ASP A 112 21.13 6.61 -22.43
N SER A 113 22.37 6.53 -21.98
CA SER A 113 22.76 5.56 -20.95
C SER A 113 22.30 6.05 -19.58
N LEU A 114 21.24 5.46 -19.06
CA LEU A 114 20.61 5.84 -17.81
C LEU A 114 20.55 4.68 -16.81
N ALA A 115 20.69 4.99 -15.51
CA ALA A 115 20.30 4.08 -14.46
C ALA A 115 18.77 3.98 -14.41
N THR A 116 18.21 2.78 -14.27
CA THR A 116 16.75 2.64 -14.30
C THR A 116 16.04 3.31 -13.12
N ARG A 117 16.75 3.55 -11.97
CA ARG A 117 16.22 4.43 -10.92
C ARG A 117 16.02 5.88 -11.41
N LYS A 118 16.88 6.36 -12.31
CA LYS A 118 16.73 7.69 -12.93
C LYS A 118 15.62 7.68 -13.98
N SER A 119 15.50 6.60 -14.75
CA SER A 119 14.37 6.37 -15.64
C SER A 119 13.04 6.39 -14.88
N SER A 120 12.98 5.73 -13.72
CA SER A 120 11.80 5.75 -12.84
C SER A 120 11.47 7.17 -12.34
N GLN A 121 12.46 8.01 -12.04
CA GLN A 121 12.21 9.40 -11.66
C GLN A 121 11.58 10.21 -12.79
N ILE A 122 12.03 10.01 -14.02
CA ILE A 122 11.44 10.67 -15.21
C ILE A 122 9.97 10.26 -15.37
N VAL A 123 9.67 8.97 -15.20
CA VAL A 123 8.29 8.48 -15.24
C VAL A 123 7.45 9.06 -14.08
N LEU A 124 8.00 9.10 -12.87
CA LEU A 124 7.32 9.69 -11.71
C LEU A 124 7.02 11.17 -11.87
N GLU A 125 7.87 11.94 -12.59
CA GLU A 125 7.56 13.34 -12.91
C GLU A 125 6.29 13.47 -13.75
N PHE A 126 6.09 12.60 -14.73
CA PHE A 126 4.85 12.55 -15.51
C PHE A 126 3.67 12.12 -14.66
N LEU A 127 3.84 11.06 -13.88
CA LEU A 127 2.76 10.49 -13.05
C LEU A 127 2.28 11.45 -11.98
N GLN A 128 3.18 12.09 -11.23
CA GLN A 128 2.80 13.04 -10.18
C GLN A 128 2.15 14.33 -10.73
N ALA A 129 2.41 14.68 -11.99
CA ALA A 129 1.74 15.79 -12.64
C ALA A 129 0.30 15.47 -13.07
N ASN A 130 -0.03 14.19 -13.26
CA ASN A 130 -1.32 13.75 -13.82
C ASN A 130 -2.19 12.95 -12.85
N LEU A 131 -1.63 12.44 -11.75
CA LEU A 131 -2.32 11.60 -10.77
C LEU A 131 -2.21 12.21 -9.37
N PRO A 132 -3.17 13.03 -8.94
CA PRO A 132 -3.17 13.62 -7.60
C PRO A 132 -3.28 12.58 -6.48
N GLU A 133 -3.81 11.40 -6.75
CA GLU A 133 -3.89 10.26 -5.84
C GLU A 133 -2.57 9.50 -5.65
N LEU A 134 -1.56 9.77 -6.47
CA LEU A 134 -0.27 9.09 -6.36
C LEU A 134 0.54 9.65 -5.19
N ILE A 135 0.62 8.91 -4.10
CA ILE A 135 1.37 9.30 -2.91
C ILE A 135 2.66 8.50 -2.78
N GLY A 136 3.78 9.21 -2.72
CA GLY A 136 5.12 8.62 -2.69
C GLY A 136 5.83 8.69 -1.36
N GLY A 137 6.99 8.05 -1.29
CA GLY A 137 7.86 8.17 -0.14
C GLY A 137 9.14 7.36 -0.23
N SER A 138 9.97 7.47 0.80
CA SER A 138 11.19 6.67 0.93
C SER A 138 11.59 6.49 2.39
N ALA A 139 12.24 5.36 2.66
CA ALA A 139 12.85 5.06 3.96
C ALA A 139 14.23 5.73 4.09
N ASP A 140 14.25 7.06 4.15
CA ASP A 140 15.44 7.92 4.28
C ASP A 140 16.42 7.83 3.09
N LEU A 141 15.97 7.40 1.92
CA LEU A 141 16.77 7.18 0.72
C LEU A 141 16.23 7.91 -0.52
N SER A 142 15.46 8.99 -0.34
CA SER A 142 14.75 9.68 -1.46
C SER A 142 15.68 10.05 -2.61
N GLY A 143 16.82 10.66 -2.32
CA GLY A 143 17.82 11.06 -3.33
C GLY A 143 18.53 9.87 -3.97
N SER A 144 18.77 8.77 -3.22
CA SER A 144 19.41 7.57 -3.75
C SER A 144 18.48 6.71 -4.58
N ASN A 145 17.20 6.63 -4.19
CA ASN A 145 16.18 5.87 -4.93
C ASN A 145 15.60 6.64 -6.11
N ASN A 146 15.77 7.98 -6.14
CA ASN A 146 15.12 8.87 -7.11
C ASN A 146 13.59 8.75 -7.09
N THR A 147 13.01 8.67 -5.90
CA THR A 147 11.55 8.53 -5.70
C THR A 147 10.83 9.86 -5.54
N ASN A 148 11.56 10.95 -5.36
CA ASN A 148 11.03 12.32 -5.36
C ASN A 148 11.30 13.02 -6.70
N THR A 149 10.42 13.94 -7.05
CA THR A 149 10.48 14.74 -8.27
C THR A 149 10.29 16.23 -7.93
N LYS A 150 10.30 17.08 -8.94
CA LYS A 150 9.95 18.52 -8.78
C LYS A 150 8.50 18.75 -8.36
N HIS A 151 7.63 17.76 -8.50
CA HIS A 151 6.22 17.81 -8.10
C HIS A 151 5.98 17.22 -6.72
N SER A 152 7.02 16.70 -6.06
CA SER A 152 6.91 16.13 -4.72
C SER A 152 6.80 17.25 -3.67
N ILE A 153 5.73 17.21 -2.91
CA ILE A 153 5.44 18.14 -1.82
C ILE A 153 5.38 17.33 -0.53
N ASP A 154 6.13 17.78 0.51
CA ASP A 154 6.11 17.12 1.83
C ASP A 154 4.67 17.07 2.36
N ILE A 155 4.25 15.91 2.86
CA ILE A 155 2.90 15.71 3.43
C ILE A 155 2.63 16.62 4.63
N ASN A 156 3.67 17.10 5.31
CA ASN A 156 3.55 18.05 6.42
C ASN A 156 3.37 19.52 5.97
N SER A 157 3.35 19.79 4.66
CA SER A 157 3.09 21.16 4.19
C SER A 157 1.66 21.60 4.54
N ASN A 158 1.46 22.89 4.75
CA ASN A 158 0.15 23.46 5.14
C ASN A 158 -0.93 23.26 4.06
N ASP A 159 -0.52 23.11 2.80
CA ASP A 159 -1.41 22.94 1.65
C ASP A 159 -1.66 21.49 1.26
N GLY A 160 -1.24 20.54 2.14
CA GLY A 160 -1.22 19.12 1.84
C GLY A 160 0.01 18.73 1.03
N GLY A 161 0.22 17.43 0.84
CA GLY A 161 1.38 16.93 0.11
C GLY A 161 1.16 15.53 -0.42
N ASN A 162 2.09 15.10 -1.27
CA ASN A 162 2.05 13.80 -1.94
C ASN A 162 3.33 12.98 -1.71
N TYR A 163 4.19 13.39 -0.77
CA TYR A 163 5.44 12.71 -0.49
C TYR A 163 5.73 12.58 1.02
N ILE A 164 6.06 11.37 1.47
CA ILE A 164 6.29 11.02 2.86
C ILE A 164 7.75 10.65 3.09
N TYR A 165 8.43 11.37 3.99
CA TYR A 165 9.75 11.01 4.48
C TYR A 165 9.61 10.07 5.67
N TYR A 166 9.65 8.76 5.41
CA TYR A 166 9.39 7.72 6.44
C TYR A 166 10.52 7.58 7.47
N GLY A 167 11.73 8.11 7.18
CA GLY A 167 12.93 7.79 7.94
C GLY A 167 13.34 6.33 7.74
N VAL A 168 14.31 5.85 8.51
CA VAL A 168 14.81 4.46 8.42
C VAL A 168 13.78 3.50 9.06
N ARG A 169 12.70 3.19 8.32
CA ARG A 169 11.55 2.40 8.79
C ARG A 169 10.91 1.60 7.66
N GLU A 170 11.62 0.68 7.05
CA GLU A 170 11.16 -0.06 5.87
C GLU A 170 9.87 -0.85 6.15
N PHE A 171 9.77 -1.52 7.30
CA PHE A 171 8.55 -2.21 7.69
C PHE A 171 7.39 -1.24 7.91
N GLY A 172 7.62 -0.18 8.68
CA GLY A 172 6.61 0.84 8.97
C GLY A 172 6.12 1.54 7.69
N MET A 173 7.03 1.90 6.79
CA MET A 173 6.73 2.46 5.47
C MET A 173 5.80 1.55 4.67
N ASN A 174 6.18 0.29 4.49
CA ASN A 174 5.39 -0.67 3.71
C ASN A 174 4.04 -0.98 4.38
N ALA A 175 3.97 -1.04 5.71
CA ALA A 175 2.72 -1.25 6.45
C ALA A 175 1.77 -0.03 6.34
N VAL A 176 2.31 1.20 6.40
CA VAL A 176 1.52 2.43 6.18
C VAL A 176 0.96 2.47 4.76
N MET A 177 1.76 2.11 3.76
CA MET A 177 1.27 2.00 2.37
C MET A 177 0.13 0.99 2.23
N ASN A 178 0.23 -0.17 2.89
CA ASN A 178 -0.86 -1.15 2.91
C ASN A 178 -2.13 -0.53 3.52
N GLY A 179 -1.99 0.23 4.59
CA GLY A 179 -3.13 0.94 5.22
C GLY A 179 -3.75 1.99 4.29
N MET A 180 -2.94 2.77 3.58
CA MET A 180 -3.43 3.75 2.60
C MET A 180 -4.18 3.09 1.44
N ALA A 181 -3.63 1.99 0.90
CA ALA A 181 -4.29 1.24 -0.17
C ALA A 181 -5.62 0.62 0.28
N LEU A 182 -5.70 0.13 1.53
CA LEU A 182 -6.95 -0.42 2.11
C LEU A 182 -8.00 0.67 2.39
N HIS A 183 -7.56 1.87 2.74
CA HIS A 183 -8.47 3.01 2.93
C HIS A 183 -9.16 3.41 1.62
N GLY A 184 -8.46 3.27 0.50
CA GLY A 184 -8.92 3.71 -0.82
C GLY A 184 -8.64 5.19 -1.11
N GLY A 185 -8.86 5.61 -2.35
CA GLY A 185 -8.64 6.98 -2.82
C GLY A 185 -7.17 7.36 -3.07
N LEU A 186 -6.23 6.48 -2.76
CA LEU A 186 -4.79 6.72 -2.91
C LEU A 186 -4.10 5.55 -3.62
N ILE A 187 -3.05 5.86 -4.38
CA ILE A 187 -2.14 4.89 -4.98
C ILE A 187 -0.76 5.08 -4.34
N PRO A 188 -0.41 4.28 -3.31
CA PRO A 188 0.85 4.44 -2.62
C PRO A 188 2.02 3.78 -3.37
N TYR A 189 3.15 4.48 -3.41
CA TYR A 189 4.45 3.92 -3.81
C TYR A 189 5.54 4.29 -2.79
N SER A 190 6.55 3.44 -2.65
CA SER A 190 7.69 3.77 -1.80
C SER A 190 8.99 3.22 -2.33
N GLY A 191 10.10 3.86 -1.92
CA GLY A 191 11.44 3.47 -2.27
C GLY A 191 12.32 3.10 -1.09
N THR A 192 13.09 2.03 -1.31
CA THR A 192 14.26 1.66 -0.52
C THR A 192 15.24 0.88 -1.40
N PHE A 193 16.41 0.50 -0.90
CA PHE A 193 17.29 -0.43 -1.62
C PHE A 193 16.70 -1.84 -1.60
N LEU A 194 16.99 -2.62 -2.64
CA LEU A 194 16.45 -3.98 -2.74
C LEU A 194 16.86 -4.86 -1.55
N VAL A 195 18.07 -4.75 -1.06
CA VAL A 195 18.55 -5.50 0.12
C VAL A 195 17.72 -5.18 1.38
N PHE A 196 17.24 -3.95 1.53
CA PHE A 196 16.46 -3.53 2.70
C PHE A 196 15.02 -3.99 2.66
N MET A 197 14.59 -4.64 1.55
CA MET A 197 13.32 -5.39 1.54
C MET A 197 13.27 -6.40 2.70
N ASP A 198 14.41 -6.94 3.15
CA ASP A 198 14.47 -7.87 4.27
C ASP A 198 13.85 -7.30 5.55
N TYR A 199 14.07 -6.01 5.84
CA TYR A 199 13.45 -5.35 6.98
C TYR A 199 11.93 -5.14 6.81
N GLY A 200 11.46 -4.99 5.57
CA GLY A 200 10.05 -4.76 5.25
C GLY A 200 9.29 -5.97 4.72
N ARG A 201 9.95 -7.13 4.60
CA ARG A 201 9.45 -8.31 3.89
C ARG A 201 8.05 -8.75 4.33
N ASN A 202 7.76 -8.74 5.61
CA ASN A 202 6.46 -9.17 6.12
C ASN A 202 5.34 -8.26 5.61
N ALA A 203 5.52 -6.94 5.65
CA ALA A 203 4.53 -5.99 5.12
C ALA A 203 4.36 -6.11 3.60
N VAL A 204 5.45 -6.33 2.85
CA VAL A 204 5.42 -6.59 1.41
C VAL A 204 4.62 -7.87 1.09
N ARG A 205 4.86 -8.96 1.85
CA ARG A 205 4.10 -10.20 1.73
C ARG A 205 2.63 -10.00 2.09
N MET A 206 2.32 -9.18 3.09
CA MET A 206 0.94 -8.88 3.48
C MET A 206 0.18 -8.13 2.39
N ALA A 207 0.81 -7.20 1.65
CA ALA A 207 0.19 -6.57 0.49
C ALA A 207 -0.25 -7.61 -0.56
N ALA A 208 0.61 -8.59 -0.84
CA ALA A 208 0.30 -9.67 -1.76
C ALA A 208 -0.83 -10.59 -1.26
N LEU A 209 -0.82 -10.92 0.03
CA LEU A 209 -1.87 -11.73 0.68
C LEU A 209 -3.23 -11.02 0.68
N MET A 210 -3.24 -9.72 0.92
CA MET A 210 -4.45 -8.88 0.93
C MET A 210 -4.95 -8.53 -0.48
N GLY A 211 -4.15 -8.76 -1.53
CA GLY A 211 -4.52 -8.47 -2.91
C GLY A 211 -4.67 -6.98 -3.21
N ILE A 212 -3.88 -6.12 -2.59
CA ILE A 212 -3.99 -4.66 -2.68
C ILE A 212 -2.96 -4.04 -3.62
N ARG A 213 -3.34 -2.94 -4.29
CA ARG A 213 -2.47 -2.17 -5.18
C ARG A 213 -1.49 -1.32 -4.37
N VAL A 214 -0.26 -1.78 -4.26
CA VAL A 214 0.88 -1.08 -3.66
C VAL A 214 2.08 -1.22 -4.58
N ILE A 215 2.84 -0.14 -4.81
CA ILE A 215 3.99 -0.16 -5.70
C ILE A 215 5.28 -0.01 -4.89
N PHE A 216 6.07 -1.08 -4.85
CA PHE A 216 7.36 -1.11 -4.18
C PHE A 216 8.47 -0.80 -5.17
N VAL A 217 9.22 0.28 -4.96
CA VAL A 217 10.36 0.69 -5.77
C VAL A 217 11.64 0.27 -5.05
N PHE A 218 12.32 -0.73 -5.59
CA PHE A 218 13.57 -1.26 -5.02
C PHE A 218 14.75 -0.92 -5.91
N SER A 219 15.53 0.07 -5.55
CA SER A 219 16.75 0.43 -6.28
C SER A 219 17.97 -0.35 -5.77
N HIS A 220 19.15 -0.15 -6.41
CA HIS A 220 20.39 -0.86 -6.07
C HIS A 220 20.21 -2.38 -6.18
N ASP A 221 19.84 -2.80 -7.39
CA ASP A 221 19.26 -4.10 -7.74
C ASP A 221 20.23 -5.30 -7.68
N SER A 222 21.54 -5.05 -7.57
CA SER A 222 22.53 -6.12 -7.74
C SER A 222 23.87 -5.79 -7.08
N ILE A 223 24.82 -6.72 -7.18
CA ILE A 223 26.21 -6.51 -6.73
C ILE A 223 26.94 -5.40 -7.51
N ALA A 224 26.39 -4.94 -8.63
CA ALA A 224 26.96 -3.85 -9.44
C ALA A 224 26.74 -2.45 -8.87
N LEU A 225 26.17 -2.33 -7.66
CA LEU A 225 25.98 -1.04 -6.99
C LEU A 225 27.29 -0.35 -6.55
N GLY A 226 28.38 -1.10 -6.41
CA GLY A 226 29.72 -0.55 -6.20
C GLY A 226 30.18 -0.52 -4.74
N GLU A 227 30.59 0.65 -4.28
CA GLU A 227 31.34 0.86 -3.04
C GLU A 227 30.58 0.60 -1.73
N ASP A 228 29.28 0.52 -1.74
CA ASP A 228 28.47 0.28 -0.54
C ASP A 228 28.73 -1.11 0.10
N GLY A 229 29.24 -2.06 -0.69
CA GLY A 229 29.74 -3.34 -0.22
C GLY A 229 28.65 -4.40 0.08
N PRO A 230 29.05 -5.53 0.71
CA PRO A 230 28.20 -6.72 0.85
C PRO A 230 26.91 -6.50 1.62
N THR A 231 26.89 -5.56 2.57
CA THR A 231 25.68 -5.24 3.38
C THR A 231 24.58 -4.58 2.57
N HIS A 232 24.89 -4.11 1.34
CA HIS A 232 23.97 -3.41 0.46
C HIS A 232 23.73 -4.16 -0.87
N GLN A 233 24.41 -5.30 -1.08
CA GLN A 233 24.42 -6.08 -2.30
C GLN A 233 23.36 -7.21 -2.23
N PRO A 234 22.20 -7.07 -2.89
CA PRO A 234 21.16 -8.10 -2.87
C PRO A 234 21.58 -9.32 -3.72
N ILE A 235 21.25 -10.52 -3.24
CA ILE A 235 21.50 -11.79 -3.95
C ILE A 235 20.18 -12.54 -4.16
N GLU A 236 19.53 -13.01 -3.08
CA GLU A 236 18.32 -13.84 -3.14
C GLU A 236 17.02 -13.05 -3.20
N HIS A 237 17.05 -11.74 -3.01
CA HIS A 237 15.87 -10.86 -2.87
C HIS A 237 14.96 -10.92 -4.10
N LEU A 238 15.54 -10.94 -5.31
CA LEU A 238 14.77 -11.05 -6.54
C LEU A 238 14.01 -12.38 -6.62
N THR A 239 14.66 -13.48 -6.23
CA THR A 239 14.03 -14.80 -6.14
C THR A 239 12.90 -14.78 -5.12
N THR A 240 13.12 -14.18 -3.96
CA THR A 240 12.12 -14.02 -2.90
C THR A 240 10.88 -13.27 -3.39
N LEU A 241 11.05 -12.16 -4.11
CA LEU A 241 9.92 -11.41 -4.69
C LEU A 241 9.17 -12.24 -5.73
N ARG A 242 9.90 -12.88 -6.66
CA ARG A 242 9.30 -13.72 -7.71
C ARG A 242 8.58 -14.96 -7.19
N SER A 243 9.01 -15.51 -6.05
CA SER A 243 8.35 -16.65 -5.41
C SER A 243 7.18 -16.27 -4.49
N THR A 244 6.96 -14.97 -4.24
CA THR A 244 5.83 -14.49 -3.43
C THR A 244 4.55 -14.55 -4.28
N PRO A 245 3.54 -15.36 -3.89
CA PRO A 245 2.28 -15.44 -4.63
C PRO A 245 1.62 -14.07 -4.77
N ASN A 246 1.02 -13.80 -5.93
CA ASN A 246 0.34 -12.55 -6.26
C ASN A 246 1.24 -11.29 -6.37
N MET A 247 2.55 -11.40 -6.16
CA MET A 247 3.50 -10.33 -6.40
C MET A 247 3.87 -10.27 -7.89
N THR A 248 3.72 -9.12 -8.54
CA THR A 248 4.31 -8.87 -9.86
C THR A 248 5.68 -8.21 -9.68
N THR A 249 6.70 -8.76 -10.32
CA THR A 249 8.07 -8.27 -10.19
C THR A 249 8.62 -7.84 -11.54
N TRP A 250 8.82 -6.55 -11.70
CA TRP A 250 9.39 -5.91 -12.89
C TRP A 250 10.89 -5.63 -12.69
N ARG A 251 11.69 -5.86 -13.69
CA ARG A 251 13.12 -5.48 -13.71
C ARG A 251 13.48 -4.88 -15.05
N PRO A 252 13.08 -3.63 -15.29
CA PRO A 252 13.27 -2.96 -16.57
C PRO A 252 14.77 -2.68 -16.82
N ALA A 253 15.16 -2.69 -18.10
CA ALA A 253 16.54 -2.49 -18.53
C ALA A 253 16.79 -1.13 -19.19
N ASN A 254 15.76 -0.36 -19.52
CA ASN A 254 15.84 0.96 -20.15
C ASN A 254 14.68 1.86 -19.72
N LEU A 255 14.64 3.09 -20.25
CA LEU A 255 13.63 4.10 -19.93
C LEU A 255 12.22 3.68 -20.37
N ALA A 256 12.07 3.15 -21.58
CA ALA A 256 10.77 2.72 -22.10
C ALA A 256 10.20 1.53 -21.31
N GLU A 257 11.01 0.52 -21.03
CA GLU A 257 10.58 -0.61 -20.20
C GLU A 257 10.22 -0.17 -18.78
N THR A 258 10.94 0.84 -18.23
CA THR A 258 10.61 1.40 -16.90
C THR A 258 9.23 2.07 -16.93
N ALA A 259 8.90 2.78 -18.00
CA ALA A 259 7.59 3.40 -18.17
C ALA A 259 6.48 2.34 -18.29
N VAL A 260 6.71 1.28 -19.07
CA VAL A 260 5.78 0.14 -19.16
C VAL A 260 5.59 -0.52 -17.80
N ALA A 261 6.66 -0.75 -17.03
CA ALA A 261 6.58 -1.35 -15.70
C ALA A 261 5.72 -0.50 -14.73
N TRP A 262 5.84 0.82 -14.78
CA TRP A 262 5.00 1.73 -14.00
C TRP A 262 3.54 1.70 -14.46
N LYS A 263 3.28 1.71 -15.78
CA LYS A 263 1.92 1.60 -16.33
C LYS A 263 1.22 0.33 -15.84
N GLU A 264 1.88 -0.81 -15.99
CA GLU A 264 1.34 -2.09 -15.56
C GLU A 264 1.16 -2.19 -14.03
N ALA A 265 2.06 -1.58 -13.26
CA ALA A 265 1.94 -1.52 -11.81
C ALA A 265 0.73 -0.69 -11.35
N LEU A 266 0.43 0.40 -12.05
CA LEU A 266 -0.75 1.24 -11.81
C LEU A 266 -2.05 0.54 -12.22
N SER A 267 -2.05 -0.19 -13.33
CA SER A 267 -3.22 -0.89 -13.86
C SER A 267 -3.61 -2.11 -13.04
N LYS A 268 -2.63 -2.73 -12.33
CA LYS A 268 -2.88 -3.91 -11.49
C LYS A 268 -3.57 -3.52 -10.18
N THR A 269 -4.86 -3.76 -10.05
CA THR A 269 -5.66 -3.46 -8.85
C THR A 269 -5.73 -4.59 -7.84
N SER A 270 -5.43 -5.84 -8.24
CA SER A 270 -5.65 -7.06 -7.45
C SER A 270 -4.39 -7.60 -6.76
N GLY A 271 -3.36 -6.80 -6.60
CA GLY A 271 -2.12 -7.18 -5.94
C GLY A 271 -1.00 -6.17 -6.12
N PRO A 272 0.07 -6.29 -5.33
CA PRO A 272 1.18 -5.37 -5.40
C PRO A 272 2.09 -5.61 -6.60
N SER A 273 2.86 -4.57 -6.95
CA SER A 273 3.96 -4.65 -7.91
C SER A 273 5.26 -4.20 -7.26
N SER A 274 6.36 -4.87 -7.60
CA SER A 274 7.71 -4.45 -7.26
C SER A 274 8.48 -4.08 -8.53
N ILE A 275 9.10 -2.90 -8.53
CA ILE A 275 9.91 -2.37 -9.64
C ILE A 275 11.36 -2.34 -9.17
N ILE A 276 12.18 -3.18 -9.79
CA ILE A 276 13.59 -3.39 -9.40
C ILE A 276 14.48 -2.57 -10.32
N LEU A 277 15.26 -1.67 -9.75
CA LEU A 277 15.96 -0.60 -10.48
C LEU A 277 17.46 -0.61 -10.22
N SER A 278 18.24 -0.41 -11.28
CA SER A 278 19.70 -0.33 -11.20
C SER A 278 20.18 0.97 -10.54
N ARG A 279 21.33 0.89 -9.83
CA ARG A 279 22.08 2.07 -9.40
C ARG A 279 22.97 2.59 -10.53
N GLN A 280 23.64 1.69 -11.23
CA GLN A 280 24.54 1.98 -12.34
C GLN A 280 23.75 2.32 -13.62
N ASN A 281 24.36 3.10 -14.49
CA ASN A 281 23.82 3.33 -15.81
C ASN A 281 23.86 2.04 -16.65
N LEU A 282 22.83 1.85 -17.44
CA LEU A 282 22.72 0.76 -18.40
C LEU A 282 22.86 1.33 -19.81
N ALA A 283 23.49 0.57 -20.71
CA ALA A 283 23.55 0.94 -22.11
C ALA A 283 22.16 0.85 -22.74
N PRO A 284 21.81 1.76 -23.64
CA PRO A 284 20.54 1.67 -24.36
C PRO A 284 20.53 0.40 -25.23
N PHE A 285 19.37 -0.24 -25.34
CA PHE A 285 19.15 -1.27 -26.36
C PHE A 285 18.87 -0.57 -27.69
N THR A 286 19.57 -0.96 -28.71
CA THR A 286 19.30 -0.57 -30.11
C THR A 286 18.44 -1.63 -30.79
#